data_c6f8d6b33b7c04921716ae4781b687ea
#
_entry.id   c6f8d6b33b7c04921716ae4781b687ea
#
_cell.length_a   1.000
_cell.length_b   1.000
_cell.length_c   1.000
_cell.angle_alpha   90.00
_cell.angle_beta   90.00
_cell.angle_gamma   90.00
#
_symmetry.space_group_name_H-M   'P 1'
#
loop_
_entity.id
_entity.type
_entity.pdbx_description
1 polymer ?
#
loop_
_entity_poly.entity_id
_entity_poly.type
_entity_poly.pdbx_seq_one_letter_code
_entity_poly.pdbx_strand_id
1 'polypeptide(L)'
;MTSAPQQFASDNYAGICPEAWAAMAEANSGYAPAYGDDAWTQRAADAFRTLFDKPDAEMFFAFNGTAANSLALASLCQSYHSVICSSSAHVETDECGAPEFFSNGSIGHPFPKAARGHDHAADRDRTGLQNR
;
A
#
# COMPACT_ATOMS: atom_id res chain seq x y z
N MET A 1 33.73 -4.37 11.57
CA MET A 1 32.31 -4.68 11.31
C MET A 1 32.18 -4.83 9.80
N THR A 2 31.95 -6.02 9.31
CA THR A 2 31.69 -6.26 7.87
C THR A 2 30.28 -5.73 7.58
N SER A 3 30.16 -4.74 6.69
CA SER A 3 28.85 -4.29 6.23
C SER A 3 28.12 -5.48 5.60
N ALA A 4 26.84 -5.65 5.92
CA ALA A 4 26.00 -6.63 5.24
C ALA A 4 26.00 -6.35 3.72
N PRO A 5 25.98 -7.40 2.88
CA PRO A 5 25.95 -7.19 1.44
C PRO A 5 24.69 -6.40 1.05
N GLN A 6 24.89 -5.35 0.26
CA GLN A 6 23.78 -4.53 -0.26
C GLN A 6 23.02 -5.34 -1.31
N GLN A 7 21.70 -5.33 -1.25
CA GLN A 7 20.83 -5.93 -2.26
C GLN A 7 19.93 -4.85 -2.87
N PHE A 8 19.59 -5.00 -4.14
CA PHE A 8 18.77 -4.05 -4.90
C PHE A 8 17.52 -4.71 -5.51
N ALA A 9 17.15 -5.90 -5.03
CA ALA A 9 15.99 -6.62 -5.56
C ALA A 9 14.66 -6.05 -5.03
N SER A 10 14.57 -5.82 -3.72
CA SER A 10 13.38 -5.25 -3.08
C SER A 10 13.71 -4.75 -1.68
N ASP A 11 13.09 -3.66 -1.26
CA ASP A 11 13.07 -3.19 0.13
C ASP A 11 12.43 -4.22 1.08
N ASN A 12 11.50 -5.04 0.60
CA ASN A 12 10.89 -6.13 1.37
C ASN A 12 11.89 -7.21 1.84
N TYR A 13 13.10 -7.19 1.32
CA TYR A 13 14.16 -8.11 1.76
C TYR A 13 15.03 -7.52 2.87
N ALA A 14 14.83 -6.24 3.18
CA ALA A 14 15.56 -5.58 4.26
C ALA A 14 15.02 -5.97 5.63
N GLY A 15 15.90 -5.97 6.62
CA GLY A 15 15.48 -6.01 8.01
C GLY A 15 14.93 -4.65 8.46
N ILE A 16 14.36 -4.65 9.65
CA ILE A 16 13.89 -3.40 10.28
C ILE A 16 15.07 -2.46 10.52
N CYS A 17 14.90 -1.16 10.28
CA CYS A 17 15.94 -0.18 10.57
C CYS A 17 16.14 -0.01 12.11
N PRO A 18 17.36 0.34 12.55
CA PRO A 18 17.67 0.45 13.97
C PRO A 18 16.75 1.40 14.73
N GLU A 19 16.34 2.50 14.12
CA GLU A 19 15.48 3.52 14.73
C GLU A 19 14.06 2.97 14.97
N ALA A 20 13.51 2.23 14.01
CA ALA A 20 12.21 1.60 14.18
C ALA A 20 12.25 0.48 15.23
N TRP A 21 13.36 -0.29 15.25
CA TRP A 21 13.56 -1.31 16.29
C TRP A 21 13.63 -0.70 17.68
N ALA A 22 14.37 0.41 17.86
CA ALA A 22 14.45 1.12 19.12
C ALA A 22 13.08 1.66 19.57
N ALA A 23 12.31 2.25 18.65
CA ALA A 23 10.96 2.73 18.94
C ALA A 23 10.00 1.59 19.35
N MET A 24 10.09 0.44 18.70
CA MET A 24 9.31 -0.75 19.09
C MET A 24 9.71 -1.25 20.49
N ALA A 25 11.00 -1.26 20.83
CA ALA A 25 11.47 -1.66 22.15
C ALA A 25 10.99 -0.69 23.24
N GLU A 26 10.97 0.62 22.96
CA GLU A 26 10.43 1.64 23.85
C GLU A 26 8.93 1.44 24.08
N ALA A 27 8.18 1.21 22.99
CA ALA A 27 6.73 0.99 23.05
C ALA A 27 6.35 -0.31 23.77
N ASN A 28 7.22 -1.32 23.74
CA ASN A 28 6.98 -2.62 24.36
C ASN A 28 7.27 -2.59 25.87
N SER A 29 6.75 -1.60 26.58
CA SER A 29 6.92 -1.46 28.05
C SER A 29 5.59 -1.15 28.72
N GLY A 30 5.32 -1.86 29.81
CA GLY A 30 4.10 -1.64 30.62
C GLY A 30 2.81 -2.08 29.91
N TYR A 31 1.74 -1.33 30.14
CA TYR A 31 0.41 -1.57 29.59
C TYR A 31 -0.12 -0.30 28.93
N ALA A 32 -0.77 -0.45 27.79
CA ALA A 32 -1.44 0.64 27.08
C ALA A 32 -2.87 0.22 26.70
N PRO A 33 -3.81 1.16 26.60
CA PRO A 33 -5.12 0.90 26.04
C PRO A 33 -5.02 0.32 24.63
N ALA A 34 -5.98 -0.53 24.27
CA ALA A 34 -6.09 -1.10 22.93
C ALA A 34 -6.95 -0.19 22.01
N TYR A 35 -7.07 -0.58 20.75
CA TYR A 35 -7.97 0.01 19.73
C TYR A 35 -7.64 1.46 19.33
N GLY A 36 -6.40 1.87 19.49
CA GLY A 36 -5.97 3.21 19.07
C GLY A 36 -6.07 4.30 20.15
N ASP A 37 -6.50 3.94 21.35
CA ASP A 37 -6.62 4.87 22.48
C ASP A 37 -5.30 5.07 23.26
N ASP A 38 -4.19 4.62 22.69
CA ASP A 38 -2.87 4.68 23.28
C ASP A 38 -2.07 5.90 22.83
N ALA A 39 -1.08 6.26 23.63
CA ALA A 39 -0.21 7.41 23.35
C ALA A 39 0.69 7.23 22.10
N TRP A 40 0.99 6.00 21.69
CA TRP A 40 1.81 5.72 20.51
C TRP A 40 1.05 5.99 19.23
N THR A 41 -0.22 5.56 19.18
CA THR A 41 -1.13 5.87 18.08
C THR A 41 -1.31 7.38 17.94
N GLN A 42 -1.50 8.10 19.06
CA GLN A 42 -1.62 9.55 19.04
C GLN A 42 -0.33 10.23 18.54
N ARG A 43 0.84 9.81 19.01
CA ARG A 43 2.14 10.32 18.54
C ARG A 43 2.34 10.11 17.05
N ALA A 44 1.97 8.95 16.54
CA ALA A 44 2.06 8.66 15.11
C ALA A 44 1.13 9.58 14.31
N ALA A 45 -0.12 9.76 14.73
CA ALA A 45 -1.06 10.66 14.08
C ALA A 45 -0.55 12.12 14.06
N ASP A 46 0.00 12.61 15.17
CA ASP A 46 0.56 13.96 15.27
C ASP A 46 1.81 14.15 14.40
N ALA A 47 2.64 13.12 14.27
CA ALA A 47 3.78 13.13 13.37
C ALA A 47 3.34 13.27 11.90
N PHE A 48 2.28 12.56 11.49
CA PHE A 48 1.70 12.72 10.15
C PHE A 48 1.09 14.12 9.94
N ARG A 49 0.33 14.65 10.91
CA ARG A 49 -0.21 16.01 10.84
C ARG A 49 0.88 17.05 10.62
N THR A 50 1.98 16.90 11.34
CA THR A 50 3.16 17.78 11.22
C THR A 50 3.83 17.61 9.86
N LEU A 51 4.06 16.37 9.43
CA LEU A 51 4.76 16.08 8.17
C LEU A 51 4.01 16.64 6.95
N PHE A 52 2.68 16.57 6.96
CA PHE A 52 1.84 17.01 5.85
C PHE A 52 1.30 18.43 6.02
N ASP A 53 1.65 19.13 7.11
CA ASP A 53 1.12 20.45 7.43
C ASP A 53 -0.42 20.50 7.40
N LYS A 54 -1.03 19.52 8.07
CA LYS A 54 -2.47 19.33 8.14
C LYS A 54 -2.92 19.06 9.58
N PRO A 55 -3.00 20.11 10.42
CA PRO A 55 -3.27 19.92 11.85
C PRO A 55 -4.64 19.29 12.14
N ASP A 56 -5.61 19.46 11.26
CA ASP A 56 -6.97 18.94 11.41
C ASP A 56 -7.19 17.58 10.73
N ALA A 57 -6.12 16.95 10.19
CA ALA A 57 -6.26 15.67 9.52
C ALA A 57 -6.57 14.55 10.52
N GLU A 58 -7.57 13.74 10.19
CA GLU A 58 -7.84 12.48 10.87
C GLU A 58 -6.98 11.37 10.27
N MET A 59 -6.37 10.57 11.13
CA MET A 59 -5.46 9.48 10.73
C MET A 59 -6.09 8.13 11.06
N PHE A 60 -6.20 7.29 10.05
CA PHE A 60 -6.73 5.94 10.16
C PHE A 60 -5.63 4.93 9.83
N PHE A 61 -5.34 4.04 10.77
CA PHE A 61 -4.35 2.99 10.56
C PHE A 61 -5.04 1.75 10.00
N ALA A 62 -4.56 1.26 8.87
CA ALA A 62 -5.05 0.07 8.22
C ALA A 62 -4.05 -1.09 8.36
N PHE A 63 -4.55 -2.32 8.29
CA PHE A 63 -3.74 -3.53 8.48
C PHE A 63 -2.63 -3.68 7.40
N ASN A 64 -2.94 -3.32 6.16
CA ASN A 64 -2.00 -3.37 5.03
C ASN A 64 -2.41 -2.36 3.94
N GLY A 65 -1.62 -2.30 2.86
CA GLY A 65 -1.86 -1.40 1.73
C GLY A 65 -3.17 -1.66 1.01
N THR A 66 -3.54 -2.92 0.83
CA THR A 66 -4.81 -3.30 0.19
C THR A 66 -6.01 -2.79 0.99
N ALA A 67 -5.98 -2.93 2.32
CA ALA A 67 -7.02 -2.38 3.19
C ALA A 67 -7.07 -0.85 3.12
N ALA A 68 -5.91 -0.18 3.12
CA ALA A 68 -5.84 1.26 3.00
C ALA A 68 -6.42 1.77 1.66
N ASN A 69 -6.03 1.15 0.54
CA ASN A 69 -6.54 1.49 -0.79
C ASN A 69 -8.05 1.24 -0.89
N SER A 70 -8.52 0.11 -0.41
CA SER A 70 -9.94 -0.25 -0.44
C SER A 70 -10.78 0.73 0.37
N LEU A 71 -10.36 1.09 1.58
CA LEU A 71 -11.07 2.06 2.43
C LEU A 71 -11.04 3.46 1.84
N ALA A 72 -9.89 3.89 1.29
CA ALA A 72 -9.76 5.19 0.64
C ALA A 72 -10.68 5.30 -0.57
N LEU A 73 -10.70 4.29 -1.44
CA LEU A 73 -11.57 4.26 -2.61
C LEU A 73 -13.05 4.17 -2.21
N ALA A 74 -13.39 3.35 -1.23
CA ALA A 74 -14.76 3.25 -0.72
C ALA A 74 -15.28 4.58 -0.14
N SER A 75 -14.40 5.40 0.44
CA SER A 75 -14.77 6.73 0.94
C SER A 75 -15.02 7.77 -0.15
N LEU A 76 -14.45 7.57 -1.35
CA LEU A 76 -14.49 8.53 -2.46
C LEU A 76 -15.41 8.10 -3.61
N CYS A 77 -15.65 6.79 -3.74
CA CYS A 77 -16.35 6.22 -4.89
C CYS A 77 -17.75 5.72 -4.54
N GLN A 78 -18.66 5.88 -5.48
CA GLN A 78 -19.94 5.19 -5.52
C GLN A 78 -19.87 4.05 -6.53
N SER A 79 -20.83 3.11 -6.49
CA SER A 79 -20.84 1.92 -7.36
C SER A 79 -20.81 2.21 -8.88
N TYR A 80 -21.20 3.40 -9.30
CA TYR A 80 -21.19 3.84 -10.70
C TYR A 80 -19.94 4.65 -11.06
N HIS A 81 -19.04 4.89 -10.14
CA HIS A 81 -17.76 5.55 -10.40
C HIS A 81 -16.75 4.53 -10.94
N SER A 82 -15.73 5.05 -11.61
CA SER A 82 -14.58 4.27 -12.06
C SER A 82 -13.30 4.93 -11.58
N VAL A 83 -12.32 4.10 -11.29
CA VAL A 83 -10.99 4.51 -10.89
C VAL A 83 -10.07 4.44 -12.11
N ILE A 84 -9.49 5.56 -12.49
CA ILE A 84 -8.54 5.63 -13.60
C ILE A 84 -7.14 5.39 -13.05
N CYS A 85 -6.47 4.33 -13.49
CA CYS A 85 -5.16 3.95 -12.99
C CYS A 85 -4.25 3.40 -14.11
N SER A 86 -2.98 3.20 -13.79
CA SER A 86 -2.05 2.48 -14.67
C SER A 86 -2.43 1.00 -14.75
N SER A 87 -2.23 0.37 -15.92
CA SER A 87 -2.40 -1.09 -16.07
C SER A 87 -1.43 -1.92 -15.21
N SER A 88 -0.46 -1.29 -14.57
CA SER A 88 0.45 -1.91 -13.61
C SER A 88 0.27 -1.34 -12.19
N ALA A 89 -0.82 -0.64 -11.93
CA ALA A 89 -1.11 -0.17 -10.58
C ALA A 89 -1.44 -1.35 -9.68
N HIS A 90 -1.02 -1.30 -8.43
CA HIS A 90 -1.28 -2.35 -7.44
C HIS A 90 -2.78 -2.60 -7.27
N VAL A 91 -3.58 -1.54 -7.27
CA VAL A 91 -5.05 -1.60 -7.19
C VAL A 91 -5.68 -2.41 -8.33
N GLU A 92 -5.03 -2.48 -9.50
CA GLU A 92 -5.49 -3.24 -10.66
C GLU A 92 -4.99 -4.69 -10.66
N THR A 93 -3.74 -4.92 -10.21
CA THR A 93 -3.05 -6.19 -10.44
C THR A 93 -2.95 -7.08 -9.21
N ASP A 94 -2.91 -6.51 -8.00
CA ASP A 94 -2.45 -7.23 -6.80
C ASP A 94 -3.38 -7.10 -5.57
N GLU A 95 -4.61 -6.65 -5.75
CA GLU A 95 -5.55 -6.47 -4.63
C GLU A 95 -6.78 -7.40 -4.67
N CYS A 96 -6.78 -8.38 -5.58
CA CYS A 96 -7.74 -9.48 -5.63
C CYS A 96 -9.23 -9.03 -5.63
N GLY A 97 -9.53 -7.87 -6.21
CA GLY A 97 -10.89 -7.32 -6.25
C GLY A 97 -11.39 -6.71 -4.93
N ALA A 98 -10.50 -6.49 -3.96
CA ALA A 98 -10.88 -5.86 -2.69
C ALA A 98 -11.38 -4.41 -2.87
N PRO A 99 -10.74 -3.55 -3.68
CA PRO A 99 -11.26 -2.20 -3.95
C PRO A 99 -12.68 -2.20 -4.51
N GLU A 100 -12.97 -3.07 -5.47
CA GLU A 100 -14.30 -3.22 -6.07
C GLU A 100 -15.32 -3.72 -5.05
N PHE A 101 -14.94 -4.68 -4.23
CA PHE A 101 -15.82 -5.22 -3.20
C PHE A 101 -16.24 -4.15 -2.20
N PHE A 102 -15.30 -3.37 -1.69
CA PHE A 102 -15.59 -2.36 -0.66
C PHE A 102 -16.19 -1.08 -1.22
N SER A 103 -15.96 -0.75 -2.50
CA SER A 103 -16.57 0.40 -3.18
C SER A 103 -17.92 0.10 -3.85
N ASN A 104 -18.50 -1.06 -3.58
CA ASN A 104 -19.77 -1.52 -4.16
C ASN A 104 -19.74 -1.64 -5.70
N GLY A 105 -18.61 -1.98 -6.27
CA GLY A 105 -18.48 -2.30 -7.69
C GLY A 105 -17.84 -1.23 -8.56
N SER A 106 -17.15 -0.23 -7.98
CA SER A 106 -16.31 0.67 -8.78
C SER A 106 -15.23 -0.12 -9.50
N ILE A 107 -15.16 -0.04 -10.81
CA ILE A 107 -14.24 -0.81 -11.65
C ILE A 107 -13.03 0.05 -12.01
N GLY A 108 -11.83 -0.53 -11.91
CA GLY A 108 -10.62 0.08 -12.45
C GLY A 108 -10.68 0.18 -14.00
N HIS A 109 -10.26 1.31 -14.52
CA HIS A 109 -10.03 1.48 -15.96
C HIS A 109 -8.54 1.77 -16.17
N PRO A 110 -7.75 0.72 -16.47
CA PRO A 110 -6.32 0.91 -16.68
C PRO A 110 -6.05 1.71 -17.95
N PHE A 111 -5.22 2.74 -17.82
CA PHE A 111 -4.60 3.33 -19.00
C PHE A 111 -3.56 2.37 -19.58
N PRO A 112 -3.57 2.14 -20.91
CA PRO A 112 -2.50 1.38 -21.54
C PRO A 112 -1.15 2.00 -21.19
N LYS A 113 -0.17 1.17 -20.80
CA LYS A 113 1.22 1.65 -20.74
C LYS A 113 1.56 2.28 -22.08
N ALA A 114 1.97 3.54 -22.09
CA ALA A 114 2.62 4.09 -23.26
C ALA A 114 3.77 3.14 -23.59
N ALA A 115 3.75 2.59 -24.82
CA ALA A 115 4.74 1.63 -25.27
C ALA A 115 6.13 2.28 -25.11
N ARG A 116 6.85 1.96 -24.05
CA ARG A 116 8.28 2.20 -23.99
C ARG A 116 8.89 1.24 -24.99
N GLY A 117 9.53 1.78 -25.97
CA GLY A 117 10.04 1.03 -27.13
C GLY A 117 11.16 0.04 -26.84
N HIS A 118 11.05 -0.84 -25.84
CA HIS A 118 11.99 -1.92 -25.54
C HIS A 118 11.42 -3.03 -24.66
N ASP A 119 10.26 -3.61 -24.97
CA ASP A 119 9.84 -4.84 -24.28
C ASP A 119 9.14 -5.82 -25.23
N HIS A 120 9.86 -6.24 -26.27
CA HIS A 120 9.39 -7.32 -27.15
C HIS A 120 9.72 -8.73 -26.65
N ALA A 121 10.25 -8.91 -25.44
CA ALA A 121 10.68 -10.23 -24.96
C ALA A 121 9.70 -10.90 -23.95
N ALA A 122 8.92 -10.16 -23.21
CA ALA A 122 8.11 -10.74 -22.12
C ALA A 122 6.67 -11.16 -22.51
N ASP A 123 6.18 -10.70 -23.65
CA ASP A 123 4.77 -10.94 -24.04
C ASP A 123 4.55 -12.21 -24.88
N ARG A 124 5.61 -12.95 -25.21
CA ARG A 124 5.49 -14.18 -26.02
C ARG A 124 5.14 -15.42 -25.20
N ASP A 125 5.18 -15.37 -23.89
CA ASP A 125 4.98 -16.57 -23.05
C ASP A 125 3.56 -16.69 -22.47
N ARG A 126 2.73 -15.65 -22.58
CA ARG A 126 1.33 -15.69 -22.11
C ARG A 126 0.30 -16.21 -23.11
N THR A 127 0.66 -16.36 -24.38
CA THR A 127 -0.27 -16.86 -25.41
C THR A 127 -0.18 -18.37 -25.68
N GLY A 128 0.68 -19.09 -24.96
CA GLY A 128 0.94 -20.53 -25.18
C GLY A 128 -0.05 -21.52 -24.54
N LEU A 129 -1.05 -21.06 -23.79
CA LEU A 129 -1.94 -21.96 -23.01
C LEU A 129 -3.41 -21.93 -23.40
N GLN A 130 -3.74 -21.58 -24.63
CA GLN A 130 -5.09 -21.81 -25.15
C GLN A 130 -5.03 -22.54 -26.49
N ASN A 131 -4.85 -23.85 -26.46
CA ASN A 131 -5.35 -24.82 -27.44
C ASN A 131 -4.83 -26.21 -27.10
N ARG A 132 -5.53 -26.92 -26.19
CA ARG A 132 -5.77 -28.37 -26.24
C ARG A 132 -7.03 -28.70 -25.47
#